data_476f5492679f0ca15c6a86d4b1496bdc
#
_entry.id   476f5492679f0ca15c6a86d4b1496bdc
#
_cell.length_a   1.000
_cell.length_b   1.000
_cell.length_c   1.000
_cell.angle_alpha   90.00
_cell.angle_beta   90.00
_cell.angle_gamma   90.00
#
_symmetry.space_group_name_H-M   'P 1'
#
loop_
_entity.id
_entity.type
_entity.pdbx_description
1 polymer ?
#
loop_
_entity_poly.entity_id
_entity_poly.type
_entity_poly.pdbx_seq_one_letter_code
_entity_poly.pdbx_strand_id
1 'polypeptide(L)'
;TLPLKSNNFATRAFGIITLCTAQQNGFSDDDRKMIEELAGDIGFAINSFMQDEKLKSLQNEKIKSYRDFIGMMVDMIEQRDTYTAGHTKRVAVYSSKIAEAMGIPKEEIKKLYEAAILHDIGKVVTPDSVLLKPSKLSALEYELIKEHVTAGYDVLSKVDYYKELAEIIVCHHEKCDGTGYPHGRAQDEIPILGHILALADSFDAMTTNRIYKTRKTVKEALVELKSLSGVWYHPSVVEKALEVLKDANPDVSIDQIGGTLLDKERLSYFFKDRLTKLFNEDYLLLTLEARTHHAPPKRLTIVSLRNFTSYNRAHTWEGGNSLLSEFADYLVEKTGTDLIFRLWGDKFGIADFKGNIEDILKSSPINGKEIGYEILSIDLPTHKSVKELRDEIALSLRNI
;
A
#
# COMPACT_ATOMS: atom_id res chain seq x y z
N THR A 1 6.87 -6.13 -67.09
CA THR A 1 7.14 -5.98 -65.64
C THR A 1 6.82 -4.54 -65.26
N LEU A 2 5.88 -4.38 -64.34
CA LEU A 2 5.45 -3.07 -63.85
C LEU A 2 5.76 -2.93 -62.35
N PRO A 3 6.27 -1.78 -61.87
CA PRO A 3 6.48 -1.57 -60.48
C PRO A 3 5.18 -1.25 -59.74
N LEU A 4 4.96 -1.89 -58.59
CA LEU A 4 3.90 -1.54 -57.66
C LEU A 4 4.33 -0.31 -56.86
N LYS A 5 3.73 0.86 -57.12
CA LYS A 5 4.04 2.15 -56.48
C LYS A 5 2.77 2.69 -55.82
N SER A 6 2.95 3.38 -54.73
CA SER A 6 1.88 4.23 -54.18
C SER A 6 1.81 5.51 -55.04
N ASN A 7 0.59 5.97 -55.34
CA ASN A 7 0.37 7.21 -56.12
C ASN A 7 0.82 8.50 -55.36
N ASN A 8 1.21 8.42 -54.12
CA ASN A 8 1.70 9.54 -53.33
C ASN A 8 3.21 9.44 -53.08
N PHE A 9 4.01 10.15 -53.90
CA PHE A 9 5.39 10.53 -53.61
C PHE A 9 6.42 9.42 -53.33
N ALA A 10 6.11 8.14 -53.56
CA ALA A 10 7.11 7.10 -53.32
C ALA A 10 8.04 6.91 -54.53
N THR A 11 9.27 7.33 -54.36
CA THR A 11 10.38 7.02 -55.27
C THR A 11 10.77 5.53 -55.25
N ARG A 12 10.19 4.74 -54.36
CA ARG A 12 10.47 3.31 -54.17
C ARG A 12 9.24 2.47 -54.49
N ALA A 13 9.44 1.42 -55.31
CA ALA A 13 8.43 0.39 -55.56
C ALA A 13 8.39 -0.61 -54.36
N PHE A 14 7.21 -1.04 -53.95
CA PHE A 14 7.01 -2.09 -52.94
C PHE A 14 7.29 -3.48 -53.48
N GLY A 15 7.09 -3.64 -54.79
CA GLY A 15 7.25 -4.88 -55.53
C GLY A 15 7.12 -4.64 -57.02
N ILE A 16 7.06 -5.72 -57.76
CA ILE A 16 6.86 -5.73 -59.21
C ILE A 16 5.79 -6.77 -59.59
N ILE A 17 4.95 -6.43 -60.56
CA ILE A 17 4.09 -7.38 -61.23
C ILE A 17 4.72 -7.69 -62.55
N THR A 18 4.88 -9.00 -62.85
CA THR A 18 5.36 -9.48 -64.16
C THR A 18 4.31 -10.33 -64.77
N LEU A 19 3.83 -9.95 -65.94
CA LEU A 19 2.92 -10.73 -66.79
C LEU A 19 3.68 -11.24 -67.98
N CYS A 20 3.47 -12.50 -68.33
CA CYS A 20 4.09 -13.17 -69.48
C CYS A 20 3.05 -13.70 -70.40
N THR A 21 3.33 -13.62 -71.70
CA THR A 21 2.52 -14.27 -72.74
C THR A 21 3.43 -15.12 -73.60
N ALA A 22 2.90 -16.20 -74.15
CA ALA A 22 3.60 -17.07 -75.09
C ALA A 22 3.57 -16.55 -76.55
N GLN A 23 2.76 -15.53 -76.82
CA GLN A 23 2.62 -14.95 -78.14
C GLN A 23 3.58 -13.73 -78.30
N GLN A 24 4.25 -13.65 -79.43
CA GLN A 24 5.06 -12.48 -79.76
C GLN A 24 4.13 -11.26 -80.00
N ASN A 25 4.39 -10.15 -79.30
CA ASN A 25 3.50 -8.98 -79.18
C ASN A 25 2.11 -9.25 -78.63
N GLY A 26 2.00 -10.18 -77.67
CA GLY A 26 0.72 -10.68 -77.15
C GLY A 26 -0.02 -9.70 -76.21
N PHE A 27 0.47 -8.45 -76.00
CA PHE A 27 -0.27 -7.41 -75.28
C PHE A 27 -0.51 -6.22 -76.18
N SER A 28 -1.75 -5.81 -76.34
CA SER A 28 -2.15 -4.58 -77.03
C SER A 28 -1.80 -3.34 -76.17
N ASP A 29 -1.87 -2.13 -76.72
CA ASP A 29 -1.66 -0.88 -75.96
C ASP A 29 -2.78 -0.68 -74.90
N ASP A 30 -4.00 -1.16 -75.16
CA ASP A 30 -5.10 -1.13 -74.21
C ASP A 30 -4.87 -2.12 -73.05
N ASP A 31 -4.34 -3.31 -73.32
CA ASP A 31 -3.95 -4.29 -72.29
C ASP A 31 -2.89 -3.71 -71.38
N ARG A 32 -1.88 -2.99 -71.95
CA ARG A 32 -0.82 -2.36 -71.19
C ARG A 32 -1.36 -1.30 -70.25
N LYS A 33 -2.25 -0.41 -70.73
CA LYS A 33 -2.88 0.63 -69.89
C LYS A 33 -3.69 0.00 -68.75
N MET A 34 -4.50 -1.01 -69.06
CA MET A 34 -5.29 -1.71 -68.02
C MET A 34 -4.40 -2.38 -66.97
N ILE A 35 -3.26 -2.97 -67.38
CA ILE A 35 -2.31 -3.60 -66.47
C ILE A 35 -1.58 -2.50 -65.60
N GLU A 36 -1.29 -1.31 -66.19
CA GLU A 36 -0.73 -0.20 -65.43
C GLU A 36 -1.68 0.38 -64.40
N GLU A 37 -2.98 0.52 -64.71
CA GLU A 37 -4.02 0.92 -63.79
C GLU A 37 -4.17 -0.13 -62.65
N LEU A 38 -4.23 -1.42 -62.99
CA LEU A 38 -4.30 -2.50 -62.02
C LEU A 38 -3.09 -2.55 -61.10
N ALA A 39 -1.86 -2.29 -61.65
CA ALA A 39 -0.66 -2.23 -60.85
C ALA A 39 -0.69 -1.02 -59.86
N GLY A 40 -1.29 0.10 -60.30
CA GLY A 40 -1.53 1.27 -59.46
C GLY A 40 -2.48 0.97 -58.31
N ASP A 41 -3.62 0.34 -58.58
CA ASP A 41 -4.62 -0.02 -57.62
C ASP A 41 -4.08 -1.03 -56.57
N ILE A 42 -3.36 -2.06 -57.05
CA ILE A 42 -2.71 -3.04 -56.16
C ILE A 42 -1.65 -2.33 -55.32
N GLY A 43 -0.84 -1.42 -55.87
CA GLY A 43 0.14 -0.66 -55.13
C GLY A 43 -0.48 0.22 -54.05
N PHE A 44 -1.60 0.88 -54.34
CA PHE A 44 -2.37 1.67 -53.41
C PHE A 44 -2.94 0.79 -52.26
N ALA A 45 -3.55 -0.34 -52.59
CA ALA A 45 -4.12 -1.26 -51.61
C ALA A 45 -3.04 -1.81 -50.66
N ILE A 46 -1.89 -2.24 -51.18
CA ILE A 46 -0.76 -2.69 -50.36
C ILE A 46 -0.26 -1.58 -49.45
N ASN A 47 -0.09 -0.35 -49.98
CA ASN A 47 0.35 0.76 -49.16
C ASN A 47 -0.63 1.10 -48.04
N SER A 48 -1.93 1.13 -48.33
CA SER A 48 -2.98 1.34 -47.33
C SER A 48 -2.93 0.28 -46.22
N PHE A 49 -2.83 -0.99 -46.59
CA PHE A 49 -2.68 -2.09 -45.63
C PHE A 49 -1.43 -1.94 -44.76
N MET A 50 -0.27 -1.61 -45.38
CA MET A 50 0.97 -1.41 -44.59
C MET A 50 0.89 -0.21 -43.66
N GLN A 51 0.17 0.86 -44.05
CA GLN A 51 -0.06 2.01 -43.16
C GLN A 51 -0.96 1.65 -42.00
N ASP A 52 -2.04 0.88 -42.21
CA ASP A 52 -2.91 0.40 -41.14
C ASP A 52 -2.19 -0.51 -40.15
N GLU A 53 -1.37 -1.43 -40.66
CA GLU A 53 -0.53 -2.31 -39.83
C GLU A 53 0.47 -1.48 -39.00
N LYS A 54 1.09 -0.48 -39.62
CA LYS A 54 2.03 0.43 -38.92
C LYS A 54 1.33 1.24 -37.83
N LEU A 55 0.13 1.77 -38.12
CA LEU A 55 -0.69 2.49 -37.13
C LEU A 55 -1.07 1.60 -35.95
N LYS A 56 -1.52 0.38 -36.20
CA LYS A 56 -1.83 -0.61 -35.14
C LYS A 56 -0.61 -0.94 -34.30
N SER A 57 0.54 -1.14 -34.93
CA SER A 57 1.81 -1.38 -34.21
C SER A 57 2.18 -0.21 -33.29
N LEU A 58 2.11 1.04 -33.80
CA LEU A 58 2.40 2.23 -33.02
C LEU A 58 1.42 2.43 -31.86
N GLN A 59 0.13 2.15 -32.07
CA GLN A 59 -0.87 2.20 -31.01
C GLN A 59 -0.57 1.17 -29.91
N ASN A 60 -0.22 -0.07 -30.29
CA ASN A 60 0.15 -1.11 -29.33
C ASN A 60 1.42 -0.76 -28.53
N GLU A 61 2.44 -0.21 -29.19
CA GLU A 61 3.65 0.29 -28.52
C GLU A 61 3.31 1.41 -27.53
N LYS A 62 2.45 2.35 -27.91
CA LYS A 62 2.00 3.44 -27.04
C LYS A 62 1.27 2.92 -25.81
N ILE A 63 0.34 2.00 -25.99
CA ILE A 63 -0.40 1.36 -24.89
C ILE A 63 0.58 0.62 -23.95
N LYS A 64 1.53 -0.13 -24.52
CA LYS A 64 2.55 -0.82 -23.75
C LYS A 64 3.38 0.17 -22.90
N SER A 65 3.85 1.26 -23.52
CA SER A 65 4.63 2.29 -22.81
C SER A 65 3.85 2.92 -21.67
N TYR A 66 2.54 3.17 -21.83
CA TYR A 66 1.69 3.66 -20.74
C TYR A 66 1.57 2.65 -19.61
N ARG A 67 1.37 1.36 -19.93
CA ARG A 67 1.31 0.30 -18.91
C ARG A 67 2.60 0.19 -18.12
N ASP A 68 3.75 0.20 -18.83
CA ASP A 68 5.06 0.11 -18.20
C ASP A 68 5.31 1.31 -17.28
N PHE A 69 4.95 2.53 -17.74
CA PHE A 69 5.08 3.75 -16.94
C PHE A 69 4.22 3.71 -15.67
N ILE A 70 2.96 3.33 -15.79
CA ILE A 70 2.07 3.24 -14.62
C ILE A 70 2.49 2.10 -13.70
N GLY A 71 2.95 0.96 -14.24
CA GLY A 71 3.53 -0.11 -13.46
C GLY A 71 4.71 0.38 -12.59
N MET A 72 5.60 1.19 -13.15
CA MET A 72 6.68 1.82 -12.37
C MET A 72 6.15 2.75 -11.27
N MET A 73 5.09 3.53 -11.54
CA MET A 73 4.48 4.38 -10.52
C MET A 73 3.86 3.56 -9.37
N VAL A 74 3.20 2.45 -9.68
CA VAL A 74 2.68 1.53 -8.66
C VAL A 74 3.80 0.94 -7.82
N ASP A 75 4.88 0.45 -8.47
CA ASP A 75 6.05 -0.07 -7.76
C ASP A 75 6.68 0.99 -6.84
N MET A 76 6.73 2.26 -7.25
CA MET A 76 7.21 3.36 -6.41
C MET A 76 6.30 3.61 -5.20
N ILE A 77 4.98 3.54 -5.37
CA ILE A 77 4.01 3.72 -4.29
C ILE A 77 4.07 2.53 -3.33
N GLU A 78 4.16 1.29 -3.84
CA GLU A 78 4.35 0.10 -3.02
C GLU A 78 5.66 0.13 -2.22
N GLN A 79 6.76 0.64 -2.81
CA GLN A 79 8.02 0.82 -2.08
C GLN A 79 7.93 1.89 -0.98
N ARG A 80 7.07 2.89 -1.15
CA ARG A 80 6.80 3.90 -0.14
C ARG A 80 5.93 3.34 1.00
N ASP A 81 4.94 2.52 0.66
CA ASP A 81 4.09 1.80 1.60
C ASP A 81 4.74 0.45 1.92
N THR A 82 5.60 0.40 2.94
CA THR A 82 6.31 -0.80 3.37
C THR A 82 5.40 -1.98 3.71
N TYR A 83 4.08 -1.74 3.80
CA TYR A 83 3.06 -2.76 4.09
C TYR A 83 2.55 -3.49 2.86
N THR A 84 2.83 -3.00 1.66
CA THR A 84 2.17 -3.45 0.43
C THR A 84 3.07 -4.19 -0.56
N ALA A 85 4.31 -4.53 -0.20
CA ALA A 85 5.20 -5.24 -1.12
C ALA A 85 4.50 -6.49 -1.72
N GLY A 86 4.27 -6.46 -3.04
CA GLY A 86 3.58 -7.51 -3.79
C GLY A 86 2.08 -7.66 -3.51
N HIS A 87 1.48 -6.76 -2.71
CA HIS A 87 0.04 -6.75 -2.40
C HIS A 87 -0.80 -6.63 -3.67
N THR A 88 -0.57 -5.63 -4.49
CA THR A 88 -1.35 -5.40 -5.71
C THR A 88 -1.32 -6.61 -6.65
N LYS A 89 -0.16 -7.30 -6.77
CA LYS A 89 -0.03 -8.52 -7.56
C LYS A 89 -0.84 -9.68 -6.99
N ARG A 90 -0.83 -9.87 -5.65
CA ARG A 90 -1.64 -10.91 -4.99
C ARG A 90 -3.13 -10.63 -5.15
N VAL A 91 -3.56 -9.38 -4.91
CA VAL A 91 -4.95 -8.94 -5.12
C VAL A 91 -5.39 -9.20 -6.56
N ALA A 92 -4.55 -8.87 -7.56
CA ALA A 92 -4.85 -9.13 -8.96
C ALA A 92 -5.02 -10.63 -9.27
N VAL A 93 -4.16 -11.48 -8.69
CA VAL A 93 -4.28 -12.95 -8.83
C VAL A 93 -5.54 -13.47 -8.15
N TYR A 94 -5.86 -13.03 -6.94
CA TYR A 94 -7.06 -13.46 -6.22
C TYR A 94 -8.34 -13.00 -6.96
N SER A 95 -8.38 -11.75 -7.39
CA SER A 95 -9.49 -11.21 -8.19
C SER A 95 -9.72 -12.00 -9.46
N SER A 96 -8.64 -12.33 -10.19
CA SER A 96 -8.76 -13.13 -11.43
C SER A 96 -9.30 -14.54 -11.17
N LYS A 97 -8.82 -15.23 -10.14
CA LYS A 97 -9.32 -16.57 -9.77
C LYS A 97 -10.81 -16.56 -9.41
N ILE A 98 -11.26 -15.56 -8.66
CA ILE A 98 -12.67 -15.41 -8.32
C ILE A 98 -13.50 -15.14 -9.58
N ALA A 99 -13.06 -14.22 -10.44
CA ALA A 99 -13.74 -13.88 -11.68
C ALA A 99 -13.83 -15.07 -12.65
N GLU A 100 -12.76 -15.88 -12.79
CA GLU A 100 -12.76 -17.11 -13.56
C GLU A 100 -13.81 -18.11 -13.05
N ALA A 101 -13.86 -18.31 -11.73
CA ALA A 101 -14.85 -19.21 -11.11
C ALA A 101 -16.29 -18.70 -11.22
N MET A 102 -16.48 -17.41 -11.41
CA MET A 102 -17.78 -16.79 -11.70
C MET A 102 -18.15 -16.85 -13.18
N GLY A 103 -17.27 -17.32 -14.06
CA GLY A 103 -17.50 -17.36 -15.50
C GLY A 103 -17.44 -15.99 -16.20
N ILE A 104 -16.76 -15.02 -15.62
CA ILE A 104 -16.56 -13.69 -16.21
C ILE A 104 -15.75 -13.82 -17.52
N PRO A 105 -16.10 -13.07 -18.58
CA PRO A 105 -15.36 -13.09 -19.84
C PRO A 105 -13.88 -12.70 -19.68
N LYS A 106 -13.00 -13.33 -20.46
CA LYS A 106 -11.53 -13.12 -20.35
C LYS A 106 -11.10 -11.66 -20.48
N GLU A 107 -11.76 -10.87 -21.32
CA GLU A 107 -11.44 -9.46 -21.48
C GLU A 107 -11.79 -8.64 -20.22
N GLU A 108 -12.89 -8.98 -19.54
CA GLU A 108 -13.26 -8.34 -18.27
C GLU A 108 -12.33 -8.78 -17.12
N ILE A 109 -11.88 -10.05 -17.12
CA ILE A 109 -10.85 -10.52 -16.16
C ILE A 109 -9.55 -9.75 -16.33
N LYS A 110 -9.16 -9.46 -17.57
CA LYS A 110 -7.97 -8.66 -17.86
C LYS A 110 -8.10 -7.21 -17.35
N LYS A 111 -9.27 -6.59 -17.56
CA LYS A 111 -9.57 -5.26 -16.97
C LYS A 111 -9.51 -5.29 -15.46
N LEU A 112 -10.09 -6.31 -14.82
CA LEU A 112 -10.06 -6.50 -13.39
C LEU A 112 -8.64 -6.67 -12.86
N TYR A 113 -7.81 -7.44 -13.55
CA TYR A 113 -6.40 -7.61 -13.22
C TYR A 113 -5.66 -6.27 -13.24
N GLU A 114 -5.82 -5.48 -14.32
CA GLU A 114 -5.22 -4.15 -14.44
C GLU A 114 -5.77 -3.20 -13.36
N ALA A 115 -7.08 -3.23 -13.06
CA ALA A 115 -7.68 -2.44 -11.99
C ALA A 115 -7.10 -2.81 -10.61
N ALA A 116 -6.90 -4.10 -10.35
CA ALA A 116 -6.31 -4.57 -9.09
C ALA A 116 -4.84 -4.14 -8.92
N ILE A 117 -4.07 -4.06 -10.00
CA ILE A 117 -2.70 -3.50 -9.96
C ILE A 117 -2.71 -2.02 -9.59
N LEU A 118 -3.74 -1.28 -10.01
CA LEU A 118 -3.81 0.19 -9.94
C LEU A 118 -4.63 0.72 -8.75
N HIS A 119 -5.35 -0.15 -8.02
CA HIS A 119 -6.39 0.28 -7.08
C HIS A 119 -5.89 1.26 -6.00
N ASP A 120 -4.66 1.11 -5.61
CA ASP A 120 -4.00 1.89 -4.57
C ASP A 120 -3.14 3.07 -5.09
N ILE A 121 -3.16 3.37 -6.40
CA ILE A 121 -2.32 4.43 -7.00
C ILE A 121 -2.54 5.79 -6.34
N GLY A 122 -3.73 6.04 -5.85
CA GLY A 122 -4.07 7.29 -5.16
C GLY A 122 -3.42 7.47 -3.78
N LYS A 123 -2.78 6.45 -3.20
CA LYS A 123 -1.99 6.58 -1.97
C LYS A 123 -0.84 7.59 -2.10
N VAL A 124 -0.53 8.03 -3.31
CA VAL A 124 0.44 9.11 -3.56
C VAL A 124 0.09 10.40 -2.82
N VAL A 125 -1.19 10.71 -2.58
CA VAL A 125 -1.62 11.91 -1.85
C VAL A 125 -1.61 11.73 -0.33
N THR A 126 -1.53 10.49 0.18
CA THR A 126 -1.54 10.21 1.61
C THR A 126 -0.21 10.61 2.24
N PRO A 127 -0.20 11.43 3.31
CA PRO A 127 1.03 11.78 4.01
C PRO A 127 1.74 10.56 4.62
N ASP A 128 3.08 10.52 4.57
CA ASP A 128 3.86 9.40 5.14
C ASP A 128 3.59 9.19 6.63
N SER A 129 3.36 10.27 7.39
CA SER A 129 3.02 10.20 8.81
C SER A 129 1.70 9.47 9.09
N VAL A 130 0.82 9.36 8.10
CA VAL A 130 -0.45 8.63 8.19
C VAL A 130 -0.32 7.25 7.55
N LEU A 131 0.25 7.18 6.35
CA LEU A 131 0.43 5.94 5.60
C LEU A 131 1.26 4.91 6.36
N LEU A 132 2.36 5.34 6.96
CA LEU A 132 3.31 4.49 7.67
C LEU A 132 3.08 4.45 9.19
N LYS A 133 1.98 5.02 9.66
CA LYS A 133 1.68 5.06 11.10
C LYS A 133 1.54 3.66 11.67
N PRO A 134 2.33 3.30 12.68
CA PRO A 134 2.33 1.94 13.24
C PRO A 134 1.24 1.69 14.28
N SER A 135 0.43 2.71 14.58
CA SER A 135 -0.67 2.64 15.56
C SER A 135 -2.02 2.84 14.89
N LYS A 136 -3.11 2.69 15.65
CA LYS A 136 -4.46 2.97 15.14
C LYS A 136 -4.57 4.42 14.67
N LEU A 137 -5.18 4.60 13.52
CA LEU A 137 -5.47 5.91 12.97
C LEU A 137 -6.54 6.62 13.80
N SER A 138 -6.38 7.92 13.99
CA SER A 138 -7.46 8.79 14.47
C SER A 138 -8.55 8.91 13.41
N ALA A 139 -9.71 9.43 13.77
CA ALA A 139 -10.80 9.65 12.81
C ALA A 139 -10.36 10.54 11.63
N LEU A 140 -9.60 11.61 11.88
CA LEU A 140 -9.10 12.50 10.85
C LEU A 140 -8.06 11.82 9.93
N GLU A 141 -7.14 11.06 10.49
CA GLU A 141 -6.15 10.30 9.71
C GLU A 141 -6.81 9.22 8.85
N TYR A 142 -7.89 8.63 9.35
CA TYR A 142 -8.67 7.67 8.57
C TYR A 142 -9.35 8.35 7.38
N GLU A 143 -9.88 9.57 7.54
CA GLU A 143 -10.41 10.36 6.41
C GLU A 143 -9.31 10.66 5.37
N LEU A 144 -8.09 11.04 5.81
CA LEU A 144 -6.97 11.27 4.90
C LEU A 144 -6.58 10.01 4.09
N ILE A 145 -6.68 8.81 4.70
CA ILE A 145 -6.44 7.58 3.94
C ILE A 145 -7.55 7.35 2.91
N LYS A 146 -8.82 7.59 3.26
CA LYS A 146 -9.92 7.40 2.32
C LYS A 146 -9.77 8.22 1.02
N GLU A 147 -9.10 9.37 1.09
CA GLU A 147 -8.86 10.23 -0.08
C GLU A 147 -8.11 9.51 -1.21
N HIS A 148 -7.35 8.42 -0.92
CA HIS A 148 -6.66 7.70 -1.99
C HIS A 148 -7.61 7.17 -3.06
N VAL A 149 -8.84 6.80 -2.70
CA VAL A 149 -9.82 6.25 -3.64
C VAL A 149 -10.22 7.28 -4.68
N THR A 150 -10.61 8.47 -4.22
CA THR A 150 -11.00 9.59 -5.09
C THR A 150 -9.81 10.13 -5.87
N ALA A 151 -8.64 10.26 -5.23
CA ALA A 151 -7.42 10.70 -5.90
C ALA A 151 -6.99 9.73 -7.00
N GLY A 152 -7.09 8.42 -6.77
CA GLY A 152 -6.84 7.40 -7.79
C GLY A 152 -7.81 7.51 -8.96
N TYR A 153 -9.11 7.66 -8.68
CA TYR A 153 -10.13 7.89 -9.69
C TYR A 153 -9.86 9.14 -10.52
N ASP A 154 -9.56 10.27 -9.89
CA ASP A 154 -9.31 11.55 -10.54
C ASP A 154 -8.09 11.53 -11.47
N VAL A 155 -7.08 10.75 -11.14
CA VAL A 155 -5.90 10.59 -11.98
C VAL A 155 -6.19 9.67 -13.16
N LEU A 156 -6.78 8.51 -12.91
CA LEU A 156 -7.00 7.48 -13.93
C LEU A 156 -8.09 7.88 -14.93
N SER A 157 -9.16 8.53 -14.49
CA SER A 157 -10.28 8.97 -15.35
C SER A 157 -9.88 10.03 -16.40
N LYS A 158 -8.75 10.71 -16.23
CA LYS A 158 -8.21 11.66 -17.22
C LYS A 158 -7.59 10.99 -18.46
N VAL A 159 -7.33 9.69 -18.37
CA VAL A 159 -6.75 8.91 -19.45
C VAL A 159 -7.83 8.00 -20.03
N ASP A 160 -8.23 8.19 -21.29
CA ASP A 160 -9.34 7.46 -21.91
C ASP A 160 -9.22 5.94 -21.75
N TYR A 161 -8.02 5.40 -21.85
CA TYR A 161 -7.74 3.97 -21.67
C TYR A 161 -8.09 3.44 -20.27
N TYR A 162 -7.98 4.27 -19.24
CA TYR A 162 -8.18 3.87 -17.83
C TYR A 162 -9.54 4.26 -17.25
N LYS A 163 -10.42 4.94 -18.00
CA LYS A 163 -11.72 5.37 -17.51
C LYS A 163 -12.56 4.21 -16.97
N GLU A 164 -12.64 3.10 -17.71
CA GLU A 164 -13.39 1.92 -17.28
C GLU A 164 -12.78 1.27 -16.03
N LEU A 165 -11.45 1.28 -15.92
CA LEU A 165 -10.76 0.77 -14.74
C LEU A 165 -10.99 1.66 -13.51
N ALA A 166 -11.02 2.99 -13.71
CA ALA A 166 -11.30 3.94 -12.64
C ALA A 166 -12.66 3.70 -11.99
N GLU A 167 -13.69 3.36 -12.79
CA GLU A 167 -15.03 3.01 -12.29
C GLU A 167 -15.04 1.72 -11.45
N ILE A 168 -14.17 0.77 -11.74
CA ILE A 168 -13.99 -0.44 -10.92
C ILE A 168 -13.25 -0.08 -9.64
N ILE A 169 -12.15 0.67 -9.78
CA ILE A 169 -11.26 1.03 -8.68
C ILE A 169 -11.98 1.88 -7.63
N VAL A 170 -12.79 2.87 -8.03
CA VAL A 170 -13.49 3.74 -7.08
C VAL A 170 -14.42 2.98 -6.14
N CYS A 171 -14.79 1.75 -6.48
CA CYS A 171 -15.69 0.92 -5.70
C CYS A 171 -15.01 -0.05 -4.73
N HIS A 172 -13.67 -0.15 -4.69
CA HIS A 172 -12.99 -1.22 -3.95
C HIS A 172 -13.14 -1.12 -2.41
N HIS A 173 -13.60 0.01 -1.90
CA HIS A 173 -13.96 0.21 -0.49
C HIS A 173 -15.45 0.47 -0.26
N GLU A 174 -16.27 0.31 -1.30
CA GLU A 174 -17.72 0.29 -1.13
C GLU A 174 -18.18 -1.04 -0.51
N LYS A 175 -19.37 -1.03 0.09
CA LYS A 175 -19.95 -2.18 0.77
C LYS A 175 -21.39 -2.39 0.32
N CYS A 176 -21.86 -3.64 0.32
CA CYS A 176 -23.23 -3.96 -0.08
C CYS A 176 -24.30 -3.23 0.72
N ASP A 177 -24.03 -2.91 1.98
CA ASP A 177 -24.95 -2.19 2.87
C ASP A 177 -24.93 -0.66 2.72
N GLY A 178 -24.11 -0.12 1.79
CA GLY A 178 -23.97 1.33 1.58
C GLY A 178 -23.14 2.05 2.65
N THR A 179 -22.51 1.35 3.59
CA THR A 179 -21.65 1.96 4.62
C THR A 179 -20.19 2.12 4.18
N GLY A 180 -19.91 1.83 2.92
CA GLY A 180 -18.59 1.98 2.30
C GLY A 180 -18.25 3.43 1.94
N TYR A 181 -17.16 3.61 1.23
CA TYR A 181 -16.71 4.91 0.72
C TYR A 181 -16.07 4.76 -0.67
N PRO A 182 -15.97 5.81 -1.49
CA PRO A 182 -16.22 7.23 -1.17
C PRO A 182 -17.67 7.67 -1.33
N HIS A 183 -18.52 6.92 -2.05
CA HIS A 183 -19.86 7.36 -2.43
C HIS A 183 -20.99 6.73 -1.61
N GLY A 184 -20.70 5.67 -0.82
CA GLY A 184 -21.72 4.93 -0.07
C GLY A 184 -22.67 4.15 -1.00
N ARG A 185 -22.16 3.62 -2.11
CA ARG A 185 -22.94 2.84 -3.08
C ARG A 185 -23.41 1.52 -2.45
N ALA A 186 -24.68 1.20 -2.67
CA ALA A 186 -25.24 -0.09 -2.26
C ALA A 186 -24.95 -1.19 -3.30
N GLN A 187 -25.26 -2.44 -2.95
CA GLN A 187 -24.92 -3.64 -3.73
C GLN A 187 -25.18 -3.49 -5.25
N ASP A 188 -26.39 -3.05 -5.62
CA ASP A 188 -26.80 -2.99 -7.04
C ASP A 188 -26.14 -1.81 -7.80
N GLU A 189 -25.56 -0.87 -7.10
CA GLU A 189 -24.85 0.29 -7.67
C GLU A 189 -23.36 0.04 -7.88
N ILE A 190 -22.85 -1.08 -7.37
CA ILE A 190 -21.44 -1.46 -7.47
C ILE A 190 -21.27 -2.46 -8.61
N PRO A 191 -20.40 -2.21 -9.60
CA PRO A 191 -20.11 -3.20 -10.64
C PRO A 191 -19.58 -4.49 -10.03
N ILE A 192 -19.94 -5.65 -10.63
CA ILE A 192 -19.49 -6.96 -10.11
C ILE A 192 -17.98 -7.07 -10.00
N LEU A 193 -17.22 -6.44 -10.89
CA LEU A 193 -15.76 -6.39 -10.84
C LEU A 193 -15.27 -5.58 -9.64
N GLY A 194 -15.98 -4.53 -9.23
CA GLY A 194 -15.71 -3.76 -8.01
C GLY A 194 -15.92 -4.60 -6.76
N HIS A 195 -16.99 -5.41 -6.70
CA HIS A 195 -17.22 -6.35 -5.61
C HIS A 195 -16.12 -7.41 -5.49
N ILE A 196 -15.65 -7.94 -6.63
CA ILE A 196 -14.57 -8.92 -6.66
C ILE A 196 -13.27 -8.28 -6.14
N LEU A 197 -12.94 -7.08 -6.59
CA LEU A 197 -11.76 -6.34 -6.17
C LEU A 197 -11.78 -6.06 -4.66
N ALA A 198 -12.90 -5.54 -4.13
CA ALA A 198 -13.09 -5.25 -2.72
C ALA A 198 -12.87 -6.48 -1.81
N LEU A 199 -13.41 -7.63 -2.23
CA LEU A 199 -13.23 -8.87 -1.47
C LEU A 199 -11.78 -9.36 -1.54
N ALA A 200 -11.14 -9.34 -2.72
CA ALA A 200 -9.77 -9.80 -2.91
C ALA A 200 -8.76 -8.95 -2.13
N ASP A 201 -8.93 -7.62 -2.13
CA ASP A 201 -8.14 -6.70 -1.32
C ASP A 201 -8.28 -7.00 0.17
N SER A 202 -9.51 -7.13 0.66
CA SER A 202 -9.78 -7.47 2.06
C SER A 202 -9.19 -8.83 2.45
N PHE A 203 -9.24 -9.83 1.57
CA PHE A 203 -8.64 -11.14 1.82
C PHE A 203 -7.12 -11.05 1.96
N ASP A 204 -6.44 -10.35 1.05
CA ASP A 204 -4.99 -10.14 1.16
C ASP A 204 -4.63 -9.35 2.42
N ALA A 205 -5.39 -8.29 2.74
CA ALA A 205 -5.20 -7.51 3.94
C ALA A 205 -5.39 -8.31 5.26
N MET A 206 -6.21 -9.36 5.24
CA MET A 206 -6.40 -10.24 6.40
C MET A 206 -5.33 -11.32 6.52
N THR A 207 -4.81 -11.81 5.39
CA THR A 207 -3.90 -12.96 5.35
C THR A 207 -2.42 -12.60 5.27
N THR A 208 -2.12 -11.31 5.11
CA THR A 208 -0.75 -10.78 5.10
C THR A 208 -0.41 -10.14 6.45
N ASN A 209 0.85 -10.23 6.87
CA ASN A 209 1.33 -9.57 8.08
C ASN A 209 1.27 -8.05 7.94
N ARG A 210 0.76 -7.35 8.97
CA ARG A 210 0.84 -5.89 9.09
C ARG A 210 1.43 -5.55 10.45
N ILE A 211 2.20 -4.47 10.58
CA ILE A 211 2.88 -4.11 11.84
C ILE A 211 1.92 -4.08 13.04
N TYR A 212 0.69 -3.64 12.84
CA TYR A 212 -0.31 -3.45 13.89
C TYR A 212 -1.40 -4.54 13.95
N LYS A 213 -1.32 -5.60 13.11
CA LYS A 213 -2.34 -6.67 13.11
C LYS A 213 -1.70 -8.00 12.73
N THR A 214 -1.78 -8.96 13.64
CA THR A 214 -1.41 -10.35 13.34
C THR A 214 -2.26 -10.87 12.19
N ARG A 215 -1.65 -11.48 11.19
CA ARG A 215 -2.36 -12.09 10.08
C ARG A 215 -3.33 -13.15 10.57
N LYS A 216 -4.45 -13.25 9.88
CA LYS A 216 -5.36 -14.38 10.02
C LYS A 216 -4.86 -15.55 9.17
N THR A 217 -5.14 -16.76 9.61
CA THR A 217 -5.03 -17.92 8.73
C THR A 217 -6.03 -17.78 7.57
N VAL A 218 -5.77 -18.43 6.45
CA VAL A 218 -6.71 -18.45 5.32
C VAL A 218 -8.10 -18.91 5.78
N LYS A 219 -8.16 -19.92 6.65
CA LYS A 219 -9.42 -20.42 7.21
C LYS A 219 -10.19 -19.36 8.01
N GLU A 220 -9.51 -18.62 8.87
CA GLU A 220 -10.13 -17.53 9.65
C GLU A 220 -10.61 -16.38 8.77
N ALA A 221 -9.83 -16.01 7.75
CA ALA A 221 -10.22 -14.99 6.78
C ALA A 221 -11.47 -15.41 6.00
N LEU A 222 -11.54 -16.65 5.53
CA LEU A 222 -12.71 -17.17 4.81
C LEU A 222 -13.95 -17.25 5.71
N VAL A 223 -13.81 -17.58 6.99
CA VAL A 223 -14.93 -17.56 7.96
C VAL A 223 -15.44 -16.12 8.13
N GLU A 224 -14.56 -15.13 8.23
CA GLU A 224 -14.96 -13.73 8.35
C GLU A 224 -15.65 -13.23 7.08
N LEU A 225 -15.09 -13.49 5.89
CA LEU A 225 -15.74 -13.15 4.62
C LEU A 225 -17.15 -13.73 4.52
N LYS A 226 -17.31 -15.00 4.93
CA LYS A 226 -18.61 -15.65 4.94
C LYS A 226 -19.59 -14.96 5.90
N SER A 227 -19.14 -14.54 7.07
CA SER A 227 -19.99 -13.85 8.07
C SER A 227 -20.45 -12.46 7.61
N LEU A 228 -19.72 -11.83 6.68
CA LEU A 228 -20.00 -10.51 6.13
C LEU A 228 -20.67 -10.55 4.75
N SER A 229 -21.06 -11.75 4.29
CA SER A 229 -21.78 -11.94 3.04
C SER A 229 -23.15 -11.26 3.08
N GLY A 230 -23.48 -10.47 2.06
CA GLY A 230 -24.70 -9.67 1.97
C GLY A 230 -24.68 -8.39 2.81
N VAL A 231 -23.66 -8.18 3.64
CA VAL A 231 -23.46 -6.94 4.42
C VAL A 231 -22.35 -6.11 3.82
N TRP A 232 -21.13 -6.65 3.77
CA TRP A 232 -20.00 -5.95 3.18
C TRP A 232 -19.71 -6.44 1.75
N TYR A 233 -19.84 -7.74 1.51
CA TYR A 233 -19.44 -8.39 0.26
C TYR A 233 -20.64 -9.01 -0.44
N HIS A 234 -20.61 -8.99 -1.77
CA HIS A 234 -21.66 -9.56 -2.60
C HIS A 234 -21.74 -11.08 -2.42
N PRO A 235 -22.93 -11.67 -2.15
CA PRO A 235 -23.07 -13.09 -1.83
C PRO A 235 -22.48 -14.06 -2.85
N SER A 236 -22.70 -13.81 -4.16
CA SER A 236 -22.15 -14.67 -5.21
C SER A 236 -20.63 -14.59 -5.31
N VAL A 237 -20.03 -13.43 -5.01
CA VAL A 237 -18.56 -13.26 -4.96
C VAL A 237 -17.99 -14.02 -3.78
N VAL A 238 -18.63 -13.93 -2.60
CA VAL A 238 -18.21 -14.68 -1.41
C VAL A 238 -18.27 -16.18 -1.67
N GLU A 239 -19.35 -16.69 -2.26
CA GLU A 239 -19.50 -18.11 -2.58
C GLU A 239 -18.31 -18.62 -3.40
N LYS A 240 -17.95 -17.93 -4.48
CA LYS A 240 -16.83 -18.31 -5.34
C LYS A 240 -15.46 -18.08 -4.68
N ALA A 241 -15.30 -17.04 -3.91
CA ALA A 241 -14.08 -16.81 -3.13
C ALA A 241 -13.80 -17.95 -2.13
N LEU A 242 -14.82 -18.45 -1.43
CA LEU A 242 -14.69 -19.58 -0.50
C LEU A 242 -14.25 -20.87 -1.23
N GLU A 243 -14.65 -21.03 -2.50
CA GLU A 243 -14.25 -22.17 -3.31
C GLU A 243 -12.79 -22.08 -3.75
N VAL A 244 -12.34 -20.94 -4.28
CA VAL A 244 -11.04 -20.82 -4.97
C VAL A 244 -9.91 -20.33 -4.10
N LEU A 245 -10.19 -19.67 -2.96
CA LEU A 245 -9.16 -19.14 -2.08
C LEU A 245 -8.80 -20.06 -0.91
N LYS A 246 -9.48 -21.21 -0.72
CA LYS A 246 -9.21 -22.15 0.37
C LYS A 246 -7.78 -22.71 0.35
N ASP A 247 -7.21 -22.86 -0.86
CA ASP A 247 -5.86 -23.38 -1.08
C ASP A 247 -4.86 -22.23 -1.38
N ALA A 248 -5.24 -20.98 -1.09
CA ALA A 248 -4.33 -19.85 -1.24
C ALA A 248 -3.16 -19.99 -0.27
N ASN A 249 -1.96 -19.80 -0.80
CA ASN A 249 -0.74 -19.76 0.01
C ASN A 249 -0.21 -18.31 -0.02
N PRO A 250 -0.65 -17.44 0.91
CA PRO A 250 -0.11 -16.09 1.03
C PRO A 250 1.39 -16.17 1.32
N ASP A 251 2.18 -15.36 0.63
CA ASP A 251 3.62 -15.35 0.81
C ASP A 251 3.96 -14.97 2.26
N VAL A 252 4.54 -15.93 2.99
CA VAL A 252 4.84 -15.82 4.42
C VAL A 252 6.16 -15.10 4.66
N SER A 253 6.99 -14.94 3.61
CA SER A 253 8.36 -14.45 3.70
C SER A 253 8.48 -12.92 3.79
N ILE A 254 7.38 -12.19 3.59
CA ILE A 254 7.38 -10.73 3.67
C ILE A 254 7.26 -10.33 5.14
N ASP A 255 8.42 -10.24 5.80
CA ASP A 255 8.52 -9.64 7.12
C ASP A 255 8.50 -8.12 6.93
N GLN A 256 7.38 -7.48 7.26
CA GLN A 256 7.16 -6.04 7.11
C GLN A 256 8.05 -5.20 8.03
N ILE A 257 8.67 -5.83 9.03
CA ILE A 257 9.76 -5.24 9.79
C ILE A 257 11.03 -5.50 8.99
N GLY A 258 11.34 -4.62 8.06
CA GLY A 258 12.41 -4.76 7.09
C GLY A 258 13.67 -5.43 7.63
N GLY A 259 14.17 -6.43 6.93
CA GLY A 259 15.31 -7.23 7.34
C GLY A 259 16.65 -6.47 7.30
N THR A 260 16.70 -5.27 6.70
CA THR A 260 17.91 -4.47 6.59
C THR A 260 18.03 -3.46 7.75
N LEU A 261 19.26 -3.05 8.06
CA LEU A 261 19.52 -1.95 9.01
C LEU A 261 18.80 -0.66 8.59
N LEU A 262 18.70 -0.40 7.28
CA LEU A 262 18.04 0.78 6.75
C LEU A 262 16.52 0.76 6.98
N ASP A 263 15.90 -0.40 6.85
CA ASP A 263 14.46 -0.54 7.12
C ASP A 263 14.15 -0.37 8.61
N LYS A 264 15.02 -0.91 9.47
CA LYS A 264 14.93 -0.69 10.93
C LYS A 264 15.08 0.78 11.28
N GLU A 265 15.98 1.51 10.61
CA GLU A 265 16.17 2.93 10.82
C GLU A 265 14.98 3.76 10.32
N ARG A 266 14.39 3.41 9.17
CA ARG A 266 13.15 4.04 8.67
C ARG A 266 12.00 3.86 9.66
N LEU A 267 11.81 2.64 10.18
CA LEU A 267 10.81 2.37 11.22
C LEU A 267 11.11 3.12 12.52
N SER A 268 12.39 3.19 12.93
CA SER A 268 12.78 3.91 14.13
C SER A 268 12.39 5.39 14.09
N TYR A 269 12.30 5.99 12.89
CA TYR A 269 11.85 7.36 12.71
C TYR A 269 10.43 7.61 13.25
N PHE A 270 9.55 6.61 13.15
CA PHE A 270 8.18 6.68 13.69
C PHE A 270 8.10 6.28 15.16
N PHE A 271 9.05 5.49 15.62
CA PHE A 271 9.05 4.90 16.95
C PHE A 271 9.95 5.61 17.95
N LYS A 272 10.72 6.58 17.50
CA LYS A 272 11.57 7.38 18.39
C LYS A 272 10.97 8.75 18.66
N ASP A 273 11.08 9.17 19.91
CA ASP A 273 10.80 10.55 20.31
C ASP A 273 11.83 11.49 19.65
N ARG A 274 11.36 12.57 19.04
CA ARG A 274 12.19 13.46 18.25
C ARG A 274 13.25 14.20 19.11
N LEU A 275 12.92 14.48 20.37
CA LEU A 275 13.77 15.20 21.28
C LEU A 275 14.82 14.28 21.91
N THR A 276 14.37 13.22 22.56
CA THR A 276 15.20 12.34 23.39
C THR A 276 15.82 11.18 22.65
N LYS A 277 15.38 10.89 21.41
CA LYS A 277 15.77 9.72 20.60
C LYS A 277 15.47 8.36 21.24
N LEU A 278 14.83 8.34 22.41
CA LEU A 278 14.28 7.13 23.01
C LEU A 278 13.11 6.60 22.19
N PHE A 279 12.72 5.36 22.43
CA PHE A 279 11.47 4.87 21.86
C PHE A 279 10.27 5.65 22.39
N ASN A 280 9.23 5.80 21.57
CA ASN A 280 7.99 6.46 21.94
C ASN A 280 6.94 5.48 22.49
N GLU A 281 5.77 5.99 22.87
CA GLU A 281 4.64 5.19 23.36
C GLU A 281 4.19 4.14 22.34
N ASP A 282 4.15 4.46 21.04
CA ASP A 282 3.71 3.53 20.00
C ASP A 282 4.62 2.29 19.93
N TYR A 283 5.94 2.46 20.11
CA TYR A 283 6.85 1.32 20.15
C TYR A 283 6.65 0.46 21.41
N LEU A 284 6.37 1.08 22.55
CA LEU A 284 6.00 0.33 23.78
C LEU A 284 4.78 -0.55 23.53
N LEU A 285 3.72 0.00 22.92
CA LEU A 285 2.49 -0.75 22.63
C LEU A 285 2.75 -1.93 21.69
N LEU A 286 3.56 -1.74 20.64
CA LEU A 286 3.94 -2.83 19.73
C LEU A 286 4.78 -3.90 20.44
N THR A 287 5.67 -3.50 21.33
CA THR A 287 6.49 -4.43 22.11
C THR A 287 5.63 -5.27 23.06
N LEU A 288 4.62 -4.67 23.67
CA LEU A 288 3.65 -5.35 24.50
C LEU A 288 2.78 -6.36 23.73
N GLU A 289 2.48 -6.04 22.46
CA GLU A 289 1.75 -6.94 21.56
C GLU A 289 2.63 -8.05 20.94
N ALA A 290 3.89 -8.19 21.36
CA ALA A 290 4.89 -9.11 20.80
C ALA A 290 5.11 -8.92 19.27
N ARG A 291 5.01 -7.69 18.79
CA ARG A 291 5.15 -7.33 17.36
C ARG A 291 6.47 -6.70 17.00
N THR A 292 7.39 -6.66 17.94
CA THR A 292 8.77 -6.24 17.72
C THR A 292 9.70 -7.45 17.81
N HIS A 293 10.96 -7.28 17.47
CA HIS A 293 11.99 -8.29 17.69
C HIS A 293 12.36 -8.46 19.17
N HIS A 294 11.84 -7.61 20.05
CA HIS A 294 11.99 -7.75 21.49
C HIS A 294 10.88 -8.61 22.07
N ALA A 295 11.22 -9.44 23.04
CA ALA A 295 10.22 -10.17 23.81
C ALA A 295 9.35 -9.18 24.58
N PRO A 296 8.04 -9.45 24.77
CA PRO A 296 7.18 -8.60 25.59
C PRO A 296 7.76 -8.44 27.00
N PRO A 297 7.88 -7.20 27.49
CA PRO A 297 8.45 -6.93 28.80
C PRO A 297 7.49 -7.45 29.90
N LYS A 298 8.08 -7.88 31.00
CA LYS A 298 7.35 -8.38 32.17
C LYS A 298 7.09 -7.28 33.19
N ARG A 299 7.90 -6.24 33.18
CA ARG A 299 7.79 -5.10 34.08
C ARG A 299 8.10 -3.81 33.36
N LEU A 300 7.35 -2.78 33.64
CA LEU A 300 7.60 -1.41 33.19
C LEU A 300 7.80 -0.52 34.41
N THR A 301 8.95 0.12 34.52
CA THR A 301 9.22 1.15 35.53
C THR A 301 9.07 2.52 34.89
N ILE A 302 8.17 3.33 35.44
CA ILE A 302 7.89 4.67 34.94
C ILE A 302 8.52 5.68 35.90
N VAL A 303 9.29 6.63 35.35
CA VAL A 303 9.85 7.75 36.05
C VAL A 303 9.16 9.03 35.55
N SER A 304 8.48 9.74 36.44
CA SER A 304 7.84 11.02 36.14
C SER A 304 8.62 12.16 36.83
N LEU A 305 8.97 13.22 36.11
CA LEU A 305 9.69 14.36 36.65
C LEU A 305 8.70 15.36 37.26
N ARG A 306 8.83 15.63 38.56
CA ARG A 306 8.02 16.63 39.27
C ARG A 306 8.57 18.02 39.11
N ASN A 307 7.72 19.03 39.13
CA ASN A 307 8.06 20.45 39.02
C ASN A 307 8.73 20.84 37.69
N PHE A 308 8.68 19.96 36.66
CA PHE A 308 9.31 20.24 35.36
C PHE A 308 8.69 21.47 34.65
N THR A 309 7.39 21.72 34.83
CA THR A 309 6.73 22.93 34.32
C THR A 309 7.30 24.21 34.98
N SER A 310 7.60 24.19 36.29
CA SER A 310 8.21 25.29 36.98
C SER A 310 9.63 25.50 36.53
N TYR A 311 10.39 24.44 36.31
CA TYR A 311 11.72 24.49 35.73
C TYR A 311 11.74 25.16 34.35
N ASN A 312 10.79 24.78 33.45
CA ASN A 312 10.67 25.41 32.13
C ASN A 312 10.36 26.91 32.20
N ARG A 313 9.57 27.34 33.19
CA ARG A 313 9.29 28.77 33.39
C ARG A 313 10.53 29.54 33.82
N ALA A 314 11.43 28.91 34.59
CA ALA A 314 12.67 29.52 35.05
C ALA A 314 13.81 29.47 34.02
N HIS A 315 13.89 28.44 33.19
CA HIS A 315 15.01 28.12 32.30
C HIS A 315 14.67 28.08 30.82
N THR A 316 13.50 28.54 30.41
CA THR A 316 12.97 28.48 29.06
C THR A 316 12.63 27.04 28.57
N TRP A 317 11.87 26.92 27.49
CA TRP A 317 11.57 25.64 26.87
C TRP A 317 12.81 24.92 26.32
N GLU A 318 13.80 25.66 25.83
CA GLU A 318 15.07 25.14 25.34
C GLU A 318 15.89 24.51 26.46
N GLY A 319 15.93 25.16 27.60
CA GLY A 319 16.60 24.62 28.80
C GLY A 319 15.96 23.34 29.31
N GLY A 320 14.61 23.25 29.29
CA GLY A 320 13.90 22.04 29.64
C GLY A 320 14.10 20.92 28.61
N ASN A 321 14.09 21.25 27.34
CA ASN A 321 14.35 20.28 26.27
C ASN A 321 15.77 19.70 26.36
N SER A 322 16.74 20.54 26.62
CA SER A 322 18.15 20.14 26.84
C SER A 322 18.25 19.15 28.00
N LEU A 323 17.61 19.47 29.13
CA LEU A 323 17.61 18.63 30.32
C LEU A 323 16.93 17.25 30.06
N LEU A 324 15.84 17.24 29.32
CA LEU A 324 15.15 15.96 28.93
C LEU A 324 16.05 15.09 28.08
N SER A 325 16.79 15.68 27.14
CA SER A 325 17.74 14.94 26.30
C SER A 325 18.92 14.41 27.13
N GLU A 326 19.51 15.26 27.99
CA GLU A 326 20.58 14.86 28.89
C GLU A 326 20.15 13.72 29.84
N PHE A 327 18.92 13.81 30.35
CA PHE A 327 18.37 12.79 31.24
C PHE A 327 18.08 11.46 30.46
N ALA A 328 17.63 11.54 29.22
CA ALA A 328 17.44 10.39 28.39
C ALA A 328 18.76 9.63 28.10
N ASP A 329 19.81 10.39 27.70
CA ASP A 329 21.14 9.83 27.44
C ASP A 329 21.71 9.19 28.71
N TYR A 330 21.53 9.83 29.84
CA TYR A 330 21.94 9.31 31.16
C TYR A 330 21.21 7.97 31.48
N LEU A 331 19.87 7.87 31.24
CA LEU A 331 19.13 6.65 31.47
C LEU A 331 19.65 5.52 30.60
N VAL A 332 19.93 5.79 29.32
CA VAL A 332 20.50 4.79 28.39
C VAL A 332 21.86 4.27 28.92
N GLU A 333 22.75 5.19 29.30
CA GLU A 333 24.08 4.81 29.82
C GLU A 333 24.00 3.97 31.10
N LYS A 334 23.14 4.36 32.04
CA LYS A 334 23.12 3.73 33.37
C LYS A 334 22.26 2.48 33.47
N THR A 335 21.22 2.35 32.66
CA THR A 335 20.35 1.15 32.70
C THR A 335 20.87 0.03 31.83
N GLY A 336 21.62 0.33 30.77
CA GLY A 336 22.16 -0.64 29.83
C GLY A 336 21.09 -1.45 29.09
N THR A 337 19.83 -0.97 29.06
CA THR A 337 18.75 -1.57 28.31
C THR A 337 18.40 -0.74 27.09
N ASP A 338 18.08 -1.37 25.98
CA ASP A 338 17.62 -0.72 24.75
C ASP A 338 16.13 -0.34 24.82
N LEU A 339 15.38 -0.87 25.79
CA LEU A 339 13.94 -0.66 25.93
C LEU A 339 13.63 0.46 26.93
N ILE A 340 14.02 1.67 26.54
CA ILE A 340 13.67 2.90 27.25
C ILE A 340 12.76 3.74 26.36
N PHE A 341 11.69 4.26 26.96
CA PHE A 341 10.62 4.94 26.26
C PHE A 341 10.46 6.37 26.79
N ARG A 342 10.26 7.31 25.88
CA ARG A 342 9.64 8.58 26.17
C ARG A 342 8.14 8.41 26.01
N LEU A 343 7.40 8.46 27.10
CA LEU A 343 5.94 8.25 27.05
C LEU A 343 5.25 9.55 26.60
N TRP A 344 5.01 10.44 27.53
CA TRP A 344 4.49 11.78 27.20
C TRP A 344 4.99 12.79 28.22
N GLY A 345 5.10 14.04 27.78
CA GLY A 345 5.53 15.15 28.62
C GLY A 345 6.91 14.92 29.26
N ASP A 346 6.92 14.68 30.53
CA ASP A 346 8.07 14.51 31.41
C ASP A 346 8.20 13.07 31.96
N LYS A 347 7.58 12.08 31.29
CA LYS A 347 7.52 10.69 31.76
C LYS A 347 8.37 9.77 30.89
N PHE A 348 9.15 8.90 31.54
CA PHE A 348 10.04 7.93 30.94
C PHE A 348 9.66 6.52 31.39
N GLY A 349 9.63 5.57 30.48
CA GLY A 349 9.39 4.17 30.77
C GLY A 349 10.66 3.35 30.57
N ILE A 350 10.96 2.42 31.46
CA ILE A 350 12.12 1.53 31.38
C ILE A 350 11.59 0.11 31.55
N ALA A 351 11.77 -0.72 30.53
CA ALA A 351 11.28 -2.09 30.55
C ALA A 351 12.32 -3.06 31.13
N ASP A 352 11.84 -4.02 31.92
CA ASP A 352 12.57 -5.17 32.49
C ASP A 352 13.90 -4.80 33.18
N PHE A 353 14.04 -3.57 33.66
CA PHE A 353 15.21 -3.16 34.40
C PHE A 353 15.32 -3.91 35.74
N LYS A 354 16.46 -4.53 35.99
CA LYS A 354 16.71 -5.36 37.17
C LYS A 354 17.41 -4.62 38.33
N GLY A 355 17.93 -3.43 38.05
CA GLY A 355 18.62 -2.61 39.03
C GLY A 355 17.68 -1.81 39.93
N ASN A 356 18.26 -1.06 40.88
CA ASN A 356 17.53 -0.09 41.67
C ASN A 356 17.50 1.24 40.91
N ILE A 357 16.34 1.64 40.41
CA ILE A 357 16.22 2.92 39.68
C ILE A 357 16.45 4.14 40.55
N GLU A 358 16.14 4.07 41.86
CA GLU A 358 16.38 5.16 42.80
C GLU A 358 17.88 5.52 42.94
N ASP A 359 18.76 4.50 42.91
CA ASP A 359 20.20 4.74 42.99
C ASP A 359 20.74 5.41 41.73
N ILE A 360 20.17 5.07 40.57
CA ILE A 360 20.45 5.75 39.29
C ILE A 360 20.01 7.22 39.39
N LEU A 361 18.78 7.47 39.85
CA LEU A 361 18.22 8.83 39.90
C LEU A 361 18.95 9.77 40.87
N LYS A 362 19.53 9.25 41.94
CA LYS A 362 20.34 10.04 42.89
C LYS A 362 21.56 10.71 42.24
N SER A 363 22.11 10.14 41.18
CA SER A 363 23.27 10.65 40.44
C SER A 363 22.90 11.24 39.08
N SER A 364 21.64 11.41 38.81
CA SER A 364 21.14 11.85 37.50
C SER A 364 21.28 13.36 37.29
N PRO A 365 21.25 13.86 36.06
CA PRO A 365 21.31 15.27 35.70
C PRO A 365 20.20 16.16 36.31
N ILE A 366 19.11 15.56 36.79
CA ILE A 366 18.01 16.27 37.45
C ILE A 366 18.30 16.55 38.92
N ASN A 367 19.25 15.85 39.52
CA ASN A 367 19.60 16.05 40.92
C ASN A 367 20.19 17.44 41.17
N GLY A 368 19.70 18.15 42.17
CA GLY A 368 20.11 19.52 42.48
C GLY A 368 19.46 20.62 41.62
N LYS A 369 18.51 20.29 40.73
CA LYS A 369 17.84 21.26 39.82
C LYS A 369 16.39 21.59 40.22
N GLU A 370 16.04 21.51 41.51
CA GLU A 370 14.66 21.74 42.02
C GLU A 370 13.59 20.84 41.32
N ILE A 371 14.02 19.77 40.64
CA ILE A 371 13.18 18.78 39.99
C ILE A 371 13.13 17.54 40.87
N GLY A 372 11.93 17.19 41.29
CA GLY A 372 11.67 15.93 41.94
C GLY A 372 11.38 14.82 40.92
N TYR A 373 11.25 13.61 41.42
CA TYR A 373 10.79 12.47 40.59
C TYR A 373 9.85 11.58 41.39
N GLU A 374 9.00 10.89 40.66
CA GLU A 374 8.17 9.79 41.14
C GLU A 374 8.45 8.54 40.33
N ILE A 375 8.40 7.39 40.99
CA ILE A 375 8.65 6.09 40.40
C ILE A 375 7.41 5.26 40.57
N LEU A 376 6.94 4.67 39.48
CA LEU A 376 5.87 3.69 39.43
C LEU A 376 6.37 2.44 38.74
N SER A 377 6.29 1.28 39.39
CA SER A 377 6.61 0.00 38.78
C SER A 377 5.34 -0.81 38.57
N ILE A 378 5.11 -1.27 37.34
CA ILE A 378 3.94 -2.01 36.93
C ILE A 378 4.42 -3.37 36.44
N ASP A 379 3.94 -4.46 37.05
CA ASP A 379 4.12 -5.79 36.53
C ASP A 379 3.12 -6.02 35.38
N LEU A 380 3.64 -6.42 34.24
CA LEU A 380 2.89 -6.54 32.99
C LEU A 380 2.41 -8.01 32.83
N PRO A 381 1.14 -8.32 33.08
CA PRO A 381 0.65 -9.69 32.98
C PRO A 381 0.55 -10.13 31.51
N THR A 382 0.92 -11.37 31.25
CA THR A 382 0.92 -12.01 29.91
C THR A 382 -0.47 -12.21 29.29
N HIS A 383 -1.54 -11.84 29.98
CA HIS A 383 -2.92 -12.20 29.59
C HIS A 383 -3.92 -11.03 29.52
N LYS A 384 -3.50 -9.78 29.76
CA LYS A 384 -4.37 -8.62 29.57
C LYS A 384 -4.34 -8.15 28.12
N SER A 385 -5.47 -7.67 27.62
CA SER A 385 -5.47 -6.98 26.32
C SER A 385 -4.63 -5.71 26.39
N VAL A 386 -4.01 -5.33 25.28
CA VAL A 386 -3.23 -4.09 25.18
C VAL A 386 -4.06 -2.86 25.58
N LYS A 387 -5.36 -2.88 25.32
CA LYS A 387 -6.27 -1.81 25.71
C LYS A 387 -6.38 -1.69 27.24
N GLU A 388 -6.57 -2.80 27.93
CA GLU A 388 -6.64 -2.81 29.40
C GLU A 388 -5.33 -2.37 30.03
N LEU A 389 -4.20 -2.76 29.43
CA LEU A 389 -2.87 -2.35 29.88
C LEU A 389 -2.62 -0.85 29.67
N ARG A 390 -3.03 -0.31 28.52
CA ARG A 390 -2.97 1.12 28.23
C ARG A 390 -3.83 1.92 29.19
N ASP A 391 -5.05 1.46 29.47
CA ASP A 391 -5.95 2.12 30.41
C ASP A 391 -5.40 2.07 31.84
N GLU A 392 -4.76 0.98 32.24
CA GLU A 392 -4.11 0.84 33.56
C GLU A 392 -2.90 1.74 33.70
N ILE A 393 -2.03 1.80 32.70
CA ILE A 393 -0.89 2.74 32.64
C ILE A 393 -1.40 4.19 32.71
N ALA A 394 -2.43 4.52 31.91
CA ALA A 394 -3.01 5.87 31.91
C ALA A 394 -3.68 6.21 33.25
N LEU A 395 -4.37 5.27 33.89
CA LEU A 395 -5.02 5.46 35.19
C LEU A 395 -3.97 5.63 36.29
N SER A 396 -2.94 4.78 36.30
CA SER A 396 -1.83 4.84 37.26
C SER A 396 -1.06 6.14 37.16
N LEU A 397 -0.94 6.70 35.97
CA LEU A 397 -0.24 7.96 35.70
C LEU A 397 -1.11 9.22 35.98
N ARG A 398 -2.44 9.09 36.06
CA ARG A 398 -3.34 10.18 36.48
C ARG A 398 -3.31 10.39 38.01
N ASN A 399 -2.93 9.36 38.72
CA ASN A 399 -2.83 9.38 40.19
C ASN A 399 -1.45 9.79 40.70
N ILE A 400 -0.53 10.09 39.79
CA ILE A 400 0.79 10.65 39.96
C ILE A 400 0.81 12.09 39.37
#